data_dd51c4241cedf7c961ae08b1a0f0c281
#
_entry.id   dd51c4241cedf7c961ae08b1a0f0c281
#
_cell.length_a   1.000
_cell.length_b   1.000
_cell.length_c   1.000
_cell.angle_alpha   90.00
_cell.angle_beta   90.00
_cell.angle_gamma   90.00
#
_symmetry.space_group_name_H-M   'P 1'
#
loop_
_entity.id
_entity.type
_entity.pdbx_description
1 polymer ?
#
loop_
_entity_poly.entity_id
_entity_poly.type
_entity_poly.pdbx_seq_one_letter_code
_entity_poly.pdbx_strand_id
1 'polypeptide(L)'
;MPENIKGPNGPDELKAKAEIIQFLKDSFALGHRAAKSLTPENALEQVPFFRGTQARLFVASAPVIHAADEYGQMVEYLRMNGITPPASRGN
;
A
#
# COMPACT_ATOMS: atom_id res chain seq x y z
N MET A 1 -12.54 -1.49 6.07
CA MET A 1 -11.22 -1.66 6.74
C MET A 1 -11.40 -2.58 7.94
N PRO A 2 -10.40 -3.40 8.27
CA PRO A 2 -10.45 -4.16 9.52
C PRO A 2 -10.61 -3.22 10.72
N GLU A 3 -11.40 -3.64 11.70
CA GLU A 3 -11.75 -2.82 12.86
C GLU A 3 -10.57 -2.46 13.77
N ASN A 4 -9.47 -3.20 13.64
CA ASN A 4 -8.25 -2.99 14.43
C ASN A 4 -7.29 -1.96 13.84
N ILE A 5 -7.60 -1.36 12.70
CA ILE A 5 -6.78 -0.31 12.10
C ILE A 5 -7.30 1.05 12.55
N LYS A 6 -6.58 1.66 13.47
CA LYS A 6 -6.98 2.94 14.10
C LYS A 6 -6.29 4.16 13.50
N GLY A 7 -5.48 3.99 12.48
CA GLY A 7 -4.75 5.10 11.87
C GLY A 7 -3.97 4.68 10.63
N PRO A 8 -3.18 5.60 10.05
CA PRO A 8 -2.46 5.34 8.81
C PRO A 8 -1.28 4.38 8.94
N ASN A 9 -0.86 4.07 10.16
CA ASN A 9 0.35 3.29 10.42
C ASN A 9 0.09 1.79 10.64
N GLY A 10 -1.14 1.33 10.39
CA GLY A 10 -1.53 -0.06 10.61
C GLY A 10 -1.82 -0.39 12.07
N PRO A 11 -2.03 -1.68 12.41
CA PRO A 11 -2.33 -2.09 13.78
C PRO A 11 -1.14 -1.94 14.71
N ASP A 12 -1.37 -1.29 15.86
CA ASP A 12 -0.32 -1.06 16.87
C ASP A 12 0.16 -2.35 17.55
N GLU A 13 -0.64 -3.40 17.50
CA GLU A 13 -0.34 -4.68 18.13
C GLU A 13 0.74 -5.47 17.40
N LEU A 14 0.97 -5.19 16.12
CA LEU A 14 1.95 -5.90 15.31
C LEU A 14 3.37 -5.39 15.62
N LYS A 15 4.16 -6.19 16.32
CA LYS A 15 5.52 -5.83 16.71
C LYS A 15 6.58 -6.74 16.10
N ALA A 16 6.28 -8.03 15.95
CA ALA A 16 7.23 -8.98 15.37
C ALA A 16 7.37 -8.78 13.86
N LYS A 17 8.60 -8.90 13.36
CA LYS A 17 8.90 -8.76 11.92
C LYS A 17 8.03 -9.68 11.06
N ALA A 18 7.87 -10.94 11.47
CA ALA A 18 7.07 -11.91 10.71
C ALA A 18 5.59 -11.50 10.62
N GLU A 19 5.04 -10.95 11.70
CA GLU A 19 3.66 -10.47 11.73
C GLU A 19 3.46 -9.25 10.82
N ILE A 20 4.41 -8.33 10.83
CA ILE A 20 4.39 -7.14 9.97
C ILE A 20 4.47 -7.55 8.50
N ILE A 21 5.36 -8.47 8.14
CA ILE A 21 5.48 -8.97 6.78
C ILE A 21 4.21 -9.69 6.34
N GLN A 22 3.60 -10.50 7.20
CA GLN A 22 2.36 -11.20 6.86
C GLN A 22 1.21 -10.22 6.65
N PHE A 23 1.08 -9.23 7.53
CA PHE A 23 0.07 -8.17 7.37
C PHE A 23 0.25 -7.44 6.03
N LEU A 24 1.48 -7.12 5.68
CA LEU A 24 1.80 -6.46 4.39
C LEU A 24 1.37 -7.33 3.21
N LYS A 25 1.71 -8.63 3.22
CA LYS A 25 1.29 -9.57 2.17
C LYS A 25 -0.22 -9.65 2.03
N ASP A 26 -0.93 -9.74 3.15
CA ASP A 26 -2.39 -9.79 3.18
C ASP A 26 -3.01 -8.50 2.65
N SER A 27 -2.40 -7.36 2.96
CA SER A 27 -2.82 -6.04 2.47
C SER A 27 -2.66 -5.95 0.95
N PHE A 28 -1.55 -6.42 0.39
CA PHE A 28 -1.36 -6.48 -1.06
C PHE A 28 -2.35 -7.42 -1.73
N ALA A 29 -2.63 -8.58 -1.13
CA ALA A 29 -3.62 -9.51 -1.66
C ALA A 29 -5.03 -8.86 -1.71
N LEU A 30 -5.40 -8.13 -0.67
CA LEU A 30 -6.65 -7.37 -0.64
C LEU A 30 -6.69 -6.30 -1.73
N GLY A 31 -5.59 -5.55 -1.88
CA GLY A 31 -5.46 -4.52 -2.91
C GLY A 31 -5.60 -5.10 -4.32
N HIS A 32 -4.99 -6.25 -4.59
CA HIS A 32 -5.12 -6.94 -5.88
C HIS A 32 -6.56 -7.38 -6.15
N ARG A 33 -7.25 -7.92 -5.14
CA ARG A 33 -8.68 -8.30 -5.29
C ARG A 33 -9.54 -7.07 -5.59
N ALA A 34 -9.29 -5.98 -4.89
CA ALA A 34 -10.01 -4.73 -5.11
C ALA A 34 -9.77 -4.19 -6.53
N ALA A 35 -8.52 -4.22 -7.00
CA ALA A 35 -8.18 -3.78 -8.35
C ALA A 35 -8.84 -4.65 -9.43
N LYS A 36 -8.93 -5.96 -9.21
CA LYS A 36 -9.60 -6.89 -10.13
C LYS A 36 -11.11 -6.66 -10.23
N SER A 37 -11.71 -5.98 -9.28
CA SER A 37 -13.12 -5.63 -9.33
C SER A 37 -13.41 -4.44 -10.25
N LEU A 38 -12.39 -3.76 -10.74
CA LEU A 38 -12.52 -2.62 -11.64
C LEU A 38 -12.94 -3.09 -13.04
N THR A 39 -13.94 -2.44 -13.60
CA THR A 39 -14.44 -2.72 -14.96
C THR A 39 -14.57 -1.41 -15.71
N PRO A 40 -14.66 -1.44 -17.08
CA PRO A 40 -14.92 -0.22 -17.84
C PRO A 40 -16.22 0.49 -17.39
N GLU A 41 -17.21 -0.28 -16.95
CA GLU A 41 -18.50 0.25 -16.53
C GLU A 41 -18.46 0.96 -15.18
N ASN A 42 -17.59 0.52 -14.24
CA ASN A 42 -17.53 1.09 -12.89
C ASN A 42 -16.33 2.00 -12.66
N ALA A 43 -15.41 2.12 -13.61
CA ALA A 43 -14.14 2.83 -13.44
C ALA A 43 -14.31 4.30 -13.03
N LEU A 44 -15.31 4.98 -13.57
CA LEU A 44 -15.58 6.39 -13.30
C LEU A 44 -16.65 6.60 -12.22
N GLU A 45 -17.18 5.53 -11.66
CA GLU A 45 -18.14 5.60 -10.56
C GLU A 45 -17.49 6.29 -9.35
N GLN A 46 -18.21 7.26 -8.78
CA GLN A 46 -17.74 7.99 -7.60
C GLN A 46 -17.91 7.13 -6.35
N VAL A 47 -16.84 6.97 -5.61
CA VAL A 47 -16.82 6.19 -4.37
C VAL A 47 -16.28 7.04 -3.23
N PRO A 48 -16.65 6.75 -1.99
CA PRO A 48 -16.11 7.47 -0.84
C PRO A 48 -14.58 7.32 -0.78
N PHE A 49 -13.90 8.44 -0.53
CA PHE A 49 -12.44 8.47 -0.39
C PHE A 49 -12.09 9.60 0.58
N PHE A 50 -11.58 9.23 1.75
CA PHE A 50 -11.35 10.16 2.87
C PHE A 50 -12.62 10.96 3.19
N ARG A 51 -12.55 12.30 3.07
CA ARG A 51 -13.67 13.20 3.40
C ARG A 51 -14.51 13.57 2.17
N GLY A 52 -14.28 12.96 1.05
CA GLY A 52 -14.97 13.28 -0.19
C GLY A 52 -15.24 12.04 -1.01
N THR A 53 -15.30 12.23 -2.33
CA THR A 53 -15.45 11.15 -3.29
C THR A 53 -14.38 11.26 -4.38
N GLN A 54 -14.06 10.14 -4.99
CA GLN A 54 -13.17 10.05 -6.14
C GLN A 54 -13.65 8.94 -7.07
N ALA A 55 -13.23 9.00 -8.33
CA ALA A 55 -13.49 7.92 -9.27
C ALA A 55 -12.84 6.62 -8.76
N ARG A 56 -13.52 5.51 -8.93
CA ARG A 56 -13.02 4.18 -8.53
C ARG A 56 -11.64 3.89 -9.14
N LEU A 57 -11.41 4.29 -10.39
CA LEU A 57 -10.10 4.15 -11.04
C LEU A 57 -8.99 4.90 -10.29
N PHE A 58 -9.27 6.11 -9.82
CA PHE A 58 -8.32 6.87 -9.01
C PHE A 58 -7.99 6.14 -7.71
N VAL A 59 -9.01 5.65 -7.01
CA VAL A 59 -8.83 4.93 -5.74
C VAL A 59 -8.02 3.64 -5.96
N ALA A 60 -8.23 2.95 -7.08
CA ALA A 60 -7.44 1.75 -7.43
C ALA A 60 -5.99 2.09 -7.78
N SER A 61 -5.71 3.29 -8.29
CA SER A 61 -4.36 3.74 -8.68
C SER A 61 -3.57 4.33 -7.52
N ALA A 62 -4.23 4.95 -6.56
CA ALA A 62 -3.60 5.66 -5.45
C ALA A 62 -2.61 4.79 -4.64
N PRO A 63 -2.90 3.52 -4.31
CA PRO A 63 -1.95 2.67 -3.59
C PRO A 63 -0.64 2.45 -4.33
N VAL A 64 -0.66 2.38 -5.66
CA VAL A 64 0.56 2.20 -6.48
C VAL A 64 1.45 3.43 -6.37
N ILE A 65 0.86 4.61 -6.49
CA ILE A 65 1.58 5.89 -6.40
C ILE A 65 2.16 6.04 -4.99
N HIS A 66 1.35 5.76 -3.96
CA HIS A 66 1.78 5.87 -2.57
C HIS A 66 2.90 4.87 -2.25
N ALA A 67 2.78 3.63 -2.70
CA ALA A 67 3.80 2.61 -2.51
C ALA A 67 5.12 2.97 -3.18
N ALA A 68 5.09 3.60 -4.36
CA ALA A 68 6.30 4.06 -5.04
C ALA A 68 7.00 5.16 -4.25
N ASP A 69 6.25 6.10 -3.67
CA ASP A 69 6.78 7.15 -2.81
C ASP A 69 7.44 6.59 -1.56
N GLU A 70 6.75 5.69 -0.85
CA GLU A 70 7.28 5.04 0.35
C GLU A 70 8.50 4.16 0.03
N TYR A 71 8.50 3.48 -1.11
CA TYR A 71 9.65 2.70 -1.56
C TYR A 71 10.89 3.59 -1.73
N GLY A 72 10.73 4.75 -2.35
CA GLY A 72 11.84 5.71 -2.50
C GLY A 72 12.41 6.17 -1.16
N GLN A 73 11.54 6.44 -0.19
CA GLN A 73 11.95 6.80 1.16
C GLN A 73 12.71 5.67 1.85
N MET A 74 12.23 4.44 1.74
CA MET A 74 12.90 3.25 2.31
C MET A 74 14.27 3.02 1.68
N VAL A 75 14.41 3.20 0.37
CA VAL A 75 15.69 3.13 -0.33
C VAL A 75 16.68 4.14 0.25
N GLU A 76 16.23 5.36 0.49
CA GLU A 76 17.05 6.42 1.06
C GLU A 76 17.52 6.05 2.47
N TYR A 77 16.63 5.57 3.32
CA TYR A 77 16.99 5.14 4.67
C TYR A 77 18.03 4.01 4.67
N LEU A 78 17.90 3.05 3.76
CA LEU A 78 18.90 1.98 3.62
C LEU A 78 20.26 2.56 3.25
N ARG A 79 20.32 3.44 2.26
CA ARG A 79 21.56 4.08 1.79
C ARG A 79 22.21 4.93 2.87
N MET A 80 21.43 5.67 3.64
CA MET A 80 21.92 6.45 4.77
C MET A 80 22.58 5.57 5.85
N ASN A 81 22.21 4.31 5.93
CA ASN A 81 22.79 3.33 6.85
C ASN A 81 23.84 2.43 6.20
N GLY A 82 24.34 2.79 5.01
CA GLY A 82 25.36 2.02 4.30
C GLY A 82 24.89 0.70 3.74
N ILE A 83 23.57 0.52 3.61
CA ILE A 83 22.96 -0.72 3.10
C ILE A 83 22.53 -0.52 1.65
N THR A 84 23.04 -1.37 0.78
CA THR A 84 22.65 -1.35 -0.64
C THR A 84 21.21 -1.90 -0.76
N PRO A 85 20.26 -1.13 -1.35
CA PRO A 85 18.89 -1.60 -1.55
C PRO A 85 18.84 -2.86 -2.44
N PRO A 86 17.86 -3.75 -2.22
CA PRO A 86 17.78 -5.02 -2.98
C PRO A 86 17.84 -4.85 -4.50
N ALA A 87 17.14 -3.86 -5.04
CA ALA A 87 17.12 -3.61 -6.49
C ALA A 87 18.48 -3.19 -7.06
N SER A 88 19.42 -2.72 -6.21
CA SER A 88 20.75 -2.28 -6.61
C SER A 88 21.85 -3.29 -6.30
N ARG A 89 21.51 -4.47 -5.82
CA ARG A 89 22.49 -5.49 -5.38
C ARG A 89 23.02 -6.33 -6.53
N GLY A 90 22.74 -6.15 -7.70
CA GLY A 90 23.14 -7.03 -8.79
C GLY A 90 22.63 -8.48 -8.65
N ASN A 91 22.68 -9.21 -9.70
CA ASN A 91 22.25 -10.62 -9.72
C ASN A 91 23.43 -11.57 -9.43
#